data_5852024adbb46c44716a8140dcea17e5
#
_entry.id   5852024adbb46c44716a8140dcea17e5
#
_cell.length_a   1.000
_cell.length_b   1.000
_cell.length_c   1.000
_cell.angle_alpha   90.00
_cell.angle_beta   90.00
_cell.angle_gamma   90.00
#
_symmetry.space_group_name_H-M   'P 1'
#
loop_
_entity.id
_entity.type
_entity.pdbx_description
1 polymer ?
#
loop_
_entity_poly.entity_id
_entity_poly.type
_entity_poly.pdbx_seq_one_letter_code
_entity_poly.pdbx_strand_id
1 'polypeptide(L)'
;SKCDAAGPTHTRIGDDKSGIHGGAYYIPDDKYNEFMELYHRDVISKNKLEYLTEKQIMTDSSPIAVDLDLHFALDIENRVYSQEHIDDLVDIYLAELSEMFQFSESTAFPVFIFEKEKINRVPDKNMTKDGLHMIIGIQMGHDAQCILRNRVKDKVAECWGDFPLTNSW
;
A
#
# COMPACT_ATOMS: atom_id res chain seq x y z
N SER A 1 4.68 0.64 29.40
CA SER A 1 4.66 -0.79 29.73
C SER A 1 5.68 -1.53 28.88
N LYS A 2 6.35 -2.52 29.44
CA LYS A 2 7.34 -3.36 28.76
C LYS A 2 6.67 -3.95 27.52
N CYS A 3 7.29 -3.76 26.34
CA CYS A 3 6.88 -4.47 25.13
C CYS A 3 6.94 -5.97 25.42
N ASP A 4 5.80 -6.62 25.40
CA ASP A 4 5.75 -8.07 25.40
C ASP A 4 6.46 -8.59 24.14
N ALA A 5 6.84 -9.86 24.13
CA ALA A 5 7.73 -10.49 23.16
C ALA A 5 7.32 -10.37 21.67
N ALA A 6 6.15 -9.82 21.39
CA ALA A 6 5.60 -9.66 20.04
C ALA A 6 6.16 -8.46 19.23
N GLY A 7 6.84 -7.53 19.86
CA GLY A 7 7.34 -6.31 19.21
C GLY A 7 6.24 -5.30 18.87
N PRO A 8 6.57 -4.17 18.22
CA PRO A 8 5.61 -3.14 17.89
C PRO A 8 4.68 -3.56 16.75
N THR A 9 3.40 -3.26 16.89
CA THR A 9 2.37 -3.46 15.86
C THR A 9 2.28 -2.30 14.87
N HIS A 10 2.71 -1.11 15.28
CA HIS A 10 2.65 0.12 14.50
C HIS A 10 3.97 0.87 14.56
N THR A 11 4.28 1.59 13.49
CA THR A 11 5.39 2.55 13.43
C THR A 11 4.86 3.91 13.00
N ARG A 12 5.51 4.96 13.48
CA ARG A 12 5.18 6.34 13.13
C ARG A 12 6.42 7.05 12.63
N ILE A 13 6.35 7.60 11.43
CA ILE A 13 7.43 8.44 10.90
C ILE A 13 7.36 9.81 11.56
N GLY A 14 8.48 10.28 12.08
CA GLY A 14 8.58 11.63 12.65
C GLY A 14 8.66 12.70 11.56
N ASP A 15 8.06 13.86 11.86
CA ASP A 15 8.22 15.07 11.05
C ASP A 15 8.36 16.27 12.01
N ASP A 16 9.57 16.75 12.14
CA ASP A 16 9.90 17.87 13.04
C ASP A 16 9.16 19.16 12.64
N LYS A 17 8.88 19.38 11.33
CA LYS A 17 8.17 20.55 10.84
C LYS A 17 6.71 20.59 11.29
N SER A 18 6.09 19.43 11.39
CA SER A 18 4.69 19.28 11.83
C SER A 18 4.59 18.93 13.32
N GLY A 19 5.69 18.82 14.02
CA GLY A 19 5.72 18.43 15.44
C GLY A 19 5.30 16.98 15.70
N ILE A 20 5.43 16.12 14.69
CA ILE A 20 5.08 14.71 14.78
C ILE A 20 6.31 13.93 15.26
N HIS A 21 6.21 13.32 16.43
CA HIS A 21 7.29 12.48 16.97
C HIS A 21 7.22 11.08 16.38
N GLY A 22 8.35 10.61 15.84
CA GLY A 22 8.51 9.23 15.39
C GLY A 22 8.51 8.23 16.55
N GLY A 23 8.23 6.98 16.25
CA GLY A 23 8.26 5.92 17.26
C GLY A 23 7.72 4.58 16.79
N ALA A 24 7.79 3.62 17.69
CA ALA A 24 7.23 2.29 17.52
C ALA A 24 6.27 2.01 18.67
N TYR A 25 5.07 1.55 18.35
CA TYR A 25 3.97 1.41 19.28
C TYR A 25 3.42 -0.01 19.25
N TYR A 26 3.01 -0.51 20.39
CA TYR A 26 2.26 -1.74 20.50
C TYR A 26 0.82 -1.42 20.88
N ILE A 27 -0.13 -1.85 20.04
CA ILE A 27 -1.56 -1.75 20.30
C ILE A 27 -2.05 -3.18 20.54
N PRO A 28 -2.49 -3.52 21.76
CA PRO A 28 -3.02 -4.83 22.08
C PRO A 28 -4.33 -5.11 21.31
N ASP A 29 -4.56 -6.37 20.94
CA ASP A 29 -5.75 -6.78 20.15
C ASP A 29 -7.06 -6.42 20.86
N ASP A 30 -7.10 -6.58 22.18
CA ASP A 30 -8.27 -6.22 23.01
C ASP A 30 -8.52 -4.69 23.07
N LYS A 31 -7.56 -3.88 22.64
CA LYS A 31 -7.62 -2.41 22.57
C LYS A 31 -7.75 -1.86 21.15
N TYR A 32 -7.73 -2.73 20.15
CA TYR A 32 -7.68 -2.29 18.76
C TYR A 32 -8.94 -1.50 18.37
N ASN A 33 -10.13 -1.94 18.75
CA ASN A 33 -11.37 -1.21 18.46
C ASN A 33 -11.41 0.18 19.14
N GLU A 34 -11.01 0.26 20.41
CA GLU A 34 -10.89 1.53 21.13
C GLU A 34 -9.88 2.47 20.44
N PHE A 35 -8.75 1.92 20.01
CA PHE A 35 -7.76 2.67 19.25
C PHE A 35 -8.34 3.21 17.92
N MET A 36 -9.07 2.40 17.15
CA MET A 36 -9.65 2.81 15.89
C MET A 36 -10.71 3.92 16.06
N GLU A 37 -11.52 3.85 17.12
CA GLU A 37 -12.48 4.91 17.47
C GLU A 37 -11.78 6.23 17.81
N LEU A 38 -10.72 6.15 18.63
CA LEU A 38 -9.90 7.32 18.98
C LEU A 38 -9.19 7.90 17.76
N TYR A 39 -8.62 7.05 16.92
CA TYR A 39 -7.92 7.46 15.71
C TYR A 39 -8.87 8.14 14.72
N HIS A 40 -10.04 7.56 14.50
CA HIS A 40 -11.06 8.16 13.66
C HIS A 40 -11.50 9.55 14.20
N ARG A 41 -11.79 9.62 15.50
CA ARG A 41 -12.23 10.87 16.13
C ARG A 41 -11.18 11.98 16.12
N ASP A 42 -9.93 11.63 16.41
CA ASP A 42 -8.88 12.60 16.70
C ASP A 42 -7.93 12.88 15.52
N VAL A 43 -7.87 11.97 14.56
CA VAL A 43 -7.06 12.12 13.34
C VAL A 43 -7.96 12.33 12.12
N ILE A 44 -8.77 11.34 11.77
CA ILE A 44 -9.54 11.38 10.52
C ILE A 44 -10.59 12.49 10.53
N SER A 45 -11.47 12.53 11.56
CA SER A 45 -12.54 13.53 11.64
C SER A 45 -12.02 14.97 11.80
N LYS A 46 -10.80 15.15 12.29
CA LYS A 46 -10.16 16.47 12.43
C LYS A 46 -9.21 16.79 11.28
N ASN A 47 -9.11 15.92 10.29
CA ASN A 47 -8.18 16.04 9.16
C ASN A 47 -6.73 16.36 9.60
N LYS A 48 -6.27 15.69 10.65
CA LYS A 48 -4.92 15.90 11.17
C LYS A 48 -3.91 15.12 10.34
N LEU A 49 -2.77 15.76 10.08
CA LEU A 49 -1.62 15.07 9.51
C LEU A 49 -1.11 13.99 10.48
N GLU A 50 -0.96 12.77 10.02
CA GLU A 50 -0.49 11.63 10.77
C GLU A 50 0.26 10.66 9.86
N TYR A 51 1.31 10.02 10.39
CA TYR A 51 2.17 9.07 9.66
C TYR A 51 2.27 7.72 10.39
N LEU A 52 1.23 7.35 11.12
CA LEU A 52 1.14 6.06 11.77
C LEU A 52 0.84 4.98 10.72
N THR A 53 1.65 3.94 10.72
CA THR A 53 1.51 2.80 9.80
C THR A 53 1.46 1.52 10.59
N GLU A 54 0.51 0.66 10.31
CA GLU A 54 0.46 -0.70 10.83
C GLU A 54 1.57 -1.55 10.20
N LYS A 55 2.26 -2.33 11.01
CA LYS A 55 3.27 -3.27 10.53
C LYS A 55 2.61 -4.54 10.01
N GLN A 56 2.97 -4.95 8.82
CA GLN A 56 2.63 -6.27 8.34
C GLN A 56 3.37 -7.33 9.17
N ILE A 57 2.64 -8.31 9.68
CA ILE A 57 3.21 -9.42 10.45
C ILE A 57 3.71 -10.48 9.46
N MET A 58 5.03 -10.63 9.39
CA MET A 58 5.69 -11.54 8.42
C MET A 58 5.45 -13.03 8.69
N THR A 59 5.06 -13.39 9.91
CA THR A 59 4.87 -14.79 10.35
C THR A 59 3.44 -15.28 10.26
N ASP A 60 2.51 -14.42 9.89
CA ASP A 60 1.08 -14.71 9.83
C ASP A 60 0.50 -14.28 8.48
N SER A 61 -0.79 -14.53 8.27
CA SER A 61 -1.51 -14.04 7.11
C SER A 61 -1.90 -12.57 7.29
N SER A 62 -1.86 -11.83 6.20
CA SER A 62 -2.27 -10.43 6.14
C SER A 62 -2.96 -10.12 4.81
N PRO A 63 -3.72 -9.03 4.69
CA PRO A 63 -4.20 -8.56 3.39
C PRO A 63 -3.04 -8.38 2.42
N ILE A 64 -3.30 -8.61 1.13
CA ILE A 64 -2.29 -8.40 0.10
C ILE A 64 -2.12 -6.89 -0.08
N ALA A 65 -0.93 -6.39 0.20
CA ALA A 65 -0.58 -4.99 0.00
C ALA A 65 0.34 -4.85 -1.23
N VAL A 66 -0.09 -4.02 -2.16
CA VAL A 66 0.65 -3.69 -3.39
C VAL A 66 1.04 -2.23 -3.36
N ASP A 67 2.30 -1.94 -3.61
CA ASP A 67 2.85 -0.58 -3.70
C ASP A 67 3.53 -0.42 -5.06
N LEU A 68 2.97 0.45 -5.90
CA LEU A 68 3.57 0.83 -7.18
C LEU A 68 4.17 2.23 -7.05
N ASP A 69 5.50 2.32 -7.08
CA ASP A 69 6.24 3.58 -7.05
C ASP A 69 6.80 3.85 -8.46
N LEU A 70 6.17 4.79 -9.16
CA LEU A 70 6.45 5.13 -10.55
C LEU A 70 7.34 6.37 -10.59
N HIS A 71 8.49 6.25 -11.22
CA HIS A 71 9.42 7.35 -11.40
C HIS A 71 9.48 7.76 -12.88
N PHE A 72 9.38 9.05 -13.13
CA PHE A 72 9.41 9.65 -14.45
C PHE A 72 10.47 10.76 -14.50
N ALA A 73 10.85 11.18 -15.69
CA ALA A 73 11.64 12.39 -15.87
C ALA A 73 10.88 13.62 -15.36
N LEU A 74 11.61 14.67 -14.96
CA LEU A 74 11.03 15.86 -14.33
C LEU A 74 10.08 16.64 -15.26
N ASP A 75 10.19 16.50 -16.57
CA ASP A 75 9.32 17.12 -17.57
C ASP A 75 7.91 16.53 -17.63
N ILE A 76 7.69 15.36 -17.04
CA ILE A 76 6.36 14.78 -16.86
C ILE A 76 5.62 15.55 -15.75
N GLU A 77 4.63 16.32 -16.14
CA GLU A 77 3.90 17.24 -15.26
C GLU A 77 2.50 16.77 -14.88
N ASN A 78 2.03 15.68 -15.50
CA ASN A 78 0.71 15.12 -15.26
C ASN A 78 0.81 13.62 -15.00
N ARG A 79 -0.22 13.06 -14.35
CA ARG A 79 -0.35 11.62 -14.15
C ARG A 79 -0.39 10.91 -15.50
N VAL A 80 0.39 9.85 -15.63
CA VAL A 80 0.52 9.07 -16.87
C VAL A 80 -0.55 7.96 -16.93
N TYR A 81 -0.82 7.31 -15.80
CA TYR A 81 -1.83 6.24 -15.76
C TYR A 81 -3.26 6.80 -15.63
N SER A 82 -4.21 6.04 -16.14
CA SER A 82 -5.65 6.32 -16.12
C SER A 82 -6.40 5.26 -15.29
N GLN A 83 -7.71 5.41 -15.18
CA GLN A 83 -8.57 4.40 -14.57
C GLN A 83 -8.46 3.04 -15.27
N GLU A 84 -8.35 3.00 -16.59
CA GLU A 84 -8.18 1.75 -17.35
C GLU A 84 -6.93 0.98 -16.90
N HIS A 85 -5.82 1.67 -16.67
CA HIS A 85 -4.61 1.03 -16.15
C HIS A 85 -4.80 0.46 -14.74
N ILE A 86 -5.58 1.15 -13.89
CA ILE A 86 -5.92 0.64 -12.56
C ILE A 86 -6.78 -0.61 -12.66
N ASP A 87 -7.77 -0.60 -13.54
CA ASP A 87 -8.66 -1.75 -13.79
C ASP A 87 -7.86 -2.94 -14.31
N ASP A 88 -6.96 -2.74 -15.29
CA ASP A 88 -6.05 -3.77 -15.79
C ASP A 88 -5.16 -4.34 -14.67
N LEU A 89 -4.63 -3.48 -13.80
CA LEU A 89 -3.83 -3.92 -12.65
C LEU A 89 -4.65 -4.85 -11.72
N VAL A 90 -5.87 -4.45 -11.39
CA VAL A 90 -6.78 -5.25 -10.57
C VAL A 90 -7.05 -6.59 -11.25
N ASP A 91 -7.38 -6.59 -12.54
CA ASP A 91 -7.69 -7.79 -13.30
C ASP A 91 -6.50 -8.77 -13.38
N ILE A 92 -5.28 -8.26 -13.56
CA ILE A 92 -4.05 -9.08 -13.53
C ILE A 92 -3.90 -9.76 -12.16
N TYR A 93 -4.08 -9.03 -11.06
CA TYR A 93 -3.98 -9.61 -9.73
C TYR A 93 -5.08 -10.63 -9.46
N LEU A 94 -6.32 -10.36 -9.84
CA LEU A 94 -7.44 -11.28 -9.67
C LEU A 94 -7.31 -12.56 -10.52
N ALA A 95 -6.79 -12.44 -11.73
CA ALA A 95 -6.50 -13.58 -12.59
C ALA A 95 -5.44 -14.50 -11.96
N GLU A 96 -4.33 -13.93 -11.47
CA GLU A 96 -3.28 -14.72 -10.82
C GLU A 96 -3.75 -15.34 -9.49
N LEU A 97 -4.56 -14.65 -8.73
CA LEU A 97 -5.17 -15.19 -7.53
C LEU A 97 -6.08 -16.37 -7.84
N SER A 98 -6.85 -16.32 -8.93
CA SER A 98 -7.72 -17.40 -9.38
C SER A 98 -6.94 -18.62 -9.87
N GLU A 99 -5.71 -18.44 -10.35
CA GLU A 99 -4.79 -19.55 -10.68
C GLU A 99 -4.17 -20.19 -9.42
N MET A 100 -4.01 -19.40 -8.34
CA MET A 100 -3.39 -19.89 -7.10
C MET A 100 -4.40 -20.52 -6.13
N PHE A 101 -5.67 -20.09 -6.17
CA PHE A 101 -6.70 -20.46 -5.22
C PHE A 101 -8.02 -20.80 -5.91
N GLN A 102 -8.75 -21.74 -5.30
CA GLN A 102 -10.14 -22.01 -5.69
C GLN A 102 -11.06 -21.10 -4.89
N PHE A 103 -11.71 -20.17 -5.56
CA PHE A 103 -12.77 -19.35 -4.97
C PHE A 103 -14.13 -19.98 -5.21
N SER A 104 -15.01 -19.88 -4.21
CA SER A 104 -16.41 -20.22 -4.40
C SER A 104 -17.13 -19.06 -5.11
N GLU A 105 -18.27 -19.34 -5.76
CA GLU A 105 -19.09 -18.29 -6.40
C GLU A 105 -19.59 -17.22 -5.40
N SER A 106 -19.64 -17.56 -4.11
CA SER A 106 -20.01 -16.63 -3.04
C SER A 106 -18.84 -15.89 -2.42
N THR A 107 -17.60 -16.13 -2.87
CA THR A 107 -16.43 -15.46 -2.32
C THR A 107 -16.45 -13.99 -2.75
N ALA A 108 -16.51 -13.08 -1.78
CA ALA A 108 -16.41 -11.65 -1.99
C ALA A 108 -15.36 -11.06 -1.05
N PHE A 109 -14.54 -10.19 -1.57
CA PHE A 109 -13.53 -9.46 -0.80
C PHE A 109 -13.38 -8.05 -1.39
N PRO A 110 -13.07 -7.06 -0.55
CA PRO A 110 -12.85 -5.70 -1.03
C PRO A 110 -11.48 -5.56 -1.70
N VAL A 111 -11.41 -4.67 -2.68
CA VAL A 111 -10.16 -4.14 -3.23
C VAL A 111 -10.18 -2.64 -3.01
N PHE A 112 -9.18 -2.12 -2.30
CA PHE A 112 -9.03 -0.70 -2.02
C PHE A 112 -7.88 -0.14 -2.85
N ILE A 113 -8.13 0.95 -3.56
CA ILE A 113 -7.12 1.70 -4.32
C ILE A 113 -6.91 3.05 -3.64
N PHE A 114 -5.65 3.39 -3.41
CA PHE A 114 -5.24 4.66 -2.84
C PHE A 114 -4.29 5.36 -3.80
N GLU A 115 -4.64 6.55 -4.21
CA GLU A 115 -3.85 7.40 -5.08
C GLU A 115 -3.48 8.70 -4.38
N LYS A 116 -2.35 9.27 -4.73
CA LYS A 116 -2.04 10.65 -4.36
C LYS A 116 -2.95 11.59 -5.15
N GLU A 117 -3.42 12.66 -4.53
CA GLU A 117 -4.21 13.68 -5.22
C GLU A 117 -3.48 14.26 -6.43
N LYS A 118 -2.16 14.43 -6.30
CA LYS A 118 -1.27 14.98 -7.34
C LYS A 118 0.04 14.23 -7.39
N ILE A 119 0.66 14.25 -8.56
CA ILE A 119 2.03 13.77 -8.74
C ILE A 119 2.99 14.58 -7.87
N ASN A 120 4.08 13.96 -7.45
CA ASN A 120 5.11 14.59 -6.62
C ASN A 120 6.35 14.94 -7.47
N ARG A 121 6.52 16.22 -7.77
CA ARG A 121 7.71 16.71 -8.48
C ARG A 121 8.86 16.92 -7.49
N VAL A 122 10.01 16.34 -7.78
CA VAL A 122 11.22 16.38 -6.95
C VAL A 122 12.37 16.98 -7.75
N PRO A 123 12.44 18.33 -7.91
CA PRO A 123 13.44 19.00 -8.73
C PRO A 123 14.88 18.68 -8.34
N ASP A 124 15.16 18.58 -7.05
CA ASP A 124 16.51 18.27 -6.52
C ASP A 124 17.02 16.88 -6.98
N LYS A 125 16.12 15.99 -7.35
CA LYS A 125 16.44 14.66 -7.89
C LYS A 125 16.20 14.55 -9.38
N ASN A 126 15.83 15.65 -10.04
CA ASN A 126 15.47 15.71 -11.46
C ASN A 126 14.44 14.63 -11.86
N MET A 127 13.42 14.44 -11.03
CA MET A 127 12.41 13.39 -11.24
C MET A 127 11.02 13.82 -10.81
N THR A 128 10.04 13.17 -11.39
CA THR A 128 8.64 13.17 -10.96
C THR A 128 8.30 11.78 -10.42
N LYS A 129 7.60 11.73 -9.29
CA LYS A 129 7.11 10.50 -8.67
C LYS A 129 5.60 10.47 -8.68
N ASP A 130 5.05 9.34 -9.03
CA ASP A 130 3.64 9.02 -8.86
C ASP A 130 3.51 7.57 -8.38
N GLY A 131 2.31 7.07 -8.27
CA GLY A 131 2.06 5.69 -7.89
C GLY A 131 0.74 5.52 -7.18
N LEU A 132 0.45 4.28 -6.88
CA LEU A 132 -0.75 3.89 -6.15
C LEU A 132 -0.45 2.76 -5.17
N HIS A 133 -1.29 2.69 -4.14
CA HIS A 133 -1.34 1.55 -3.25
C HIS A 133 -2.63 0.79 -3.47
N MET A 134 -2.57 -0.53 -3.54
CA MET A 134 -3.73 -1.39 -3.60
C MET A 134 -3.71 -2.36 -2.43
N ILE A 135 -4.87 -2.51 -1.78
CA ILE A 135 -5.05 -3.52 -0.73
C ILE A 135 -6.16 -4.47 -1.18
N ILE A 136 -5.82 -5.74 -1.31
CA ILE A 136 -6.78 -6.80 -1.61
C ILE A 136 -7.12 -7.53 -0.31
N GLY A 137 -8.39 -7.59 0.08
CA GLY A 137 -8.88 -8.09 1.36
C GLY A 137 -8.82 -9.60 1.55
N ILE A 138 -7.92 -10.29 0.84
CA ILE A 138 -7.64 -11.71 1.00
C ILE A 138 -6.49 -11.88 1.99
N GLN A 139 -6.70 -12.69 3.02
CA GLN A 139 -5.65 -13.05 3.97
C GLN A 139 -4.70 -14.08 3.35
N MET A 140 -3.43 -13.71 3.21
CA MET A 140 -2.41 -14.51 2.56
C MET A 140 -1.10 -14.46 3.34
N GLY A 141 -0.45 -15.61 3.51
CA GLY A 141 0.88 -15.67 4.11
C GLY A 141 1.93 -15.00 3.25
N HIS A 142 2.98 -14.50 3.87
CA HIS A 142 4.04 -13.71 3.23
C HIS A 142 4.67 -14.42 2.01
N ASP A 143 5.00 -15.72 2.13
CA ASP A 143 5.61 -16.48 1.03
C ASP A 143 4.70 -16.54 -0.21
N ALA A 144 3.40 -16.74 0.00
CA ALA A 144 2.42 -16.75 -1.08
C ALA A 144 2.27 -15.36 -1.72
N GLN A 145 2.34 -14.28 -0.95
CA GLN A 145 2.37 -12.91 -1.47
C GLN A 145 3.61 -12.65 -2.32
N CYS A 146 4.78 -13.18 -1.93
CA CYS A 146 6.00 -13.11 -2.73
C CYS A 146 5.87 -13.86 -4.06
N ILE A 147 5.25 -15.05 -4.05
CA ILE A 147 4.97 -15.81 -5.27
C ILE A 147 4.01 -15.03 -6.18
N LEU A 148 2.91 -14.53 -5.64
CA LEU A 148 1.95 -13.71 -6.38
C LEU A 148 2.64 -12.50 -7.01
N ARG A 149 3.42 -11.74 -6.24
CA ARG A 149 4.18 -10.59 -6.74
C ARG A 149 5.07 -10.96 -7.93
N ASN A 150 5.78 -12.08 -7.86
CA ASN A 150 6.67 -12.52 -8.95
C ASN A 150 5.87 -12.91 -10.20
N ARG A 151 4.66 -13.46 -10.06
CA ARG A 151 3.80 -13.84 -11.19
C ARG A 151 3.18 -12.63 -11.88
N VAL A 152 2.79 -11.61 -11.12
CA VAL A 152 2.13 -10.42 -11.67
C VAL A 152 3.10 -9.40 -12.25
N LYS A 153 4.34 -9.34 -11.73
CA LYS A 153 5.33 -8.31 -12.07
C LYS A 153 5.55 -8.18 -13.59
N ASP A 154 5.81 -9.27 -14.27
CA ASP A 154 6.10 -9.24 -15.70
C ASP A 154 4.85 -8.89 -16.52
N LYS A 155 3.66 -9.31 -16.08
CA LYS A 155 2.40 -8.99 -16.72
C LYS A 155 2.04 -7.51 -16.58
N VAL A 156 2.28 -6.93 -15.41
CA VAL A 156 2.11 -5.49 -15.20
C VAL A 156 3.11 -4.70 -16.04
N ALA A 157 4.36 -5.14 -16.09
CA ALA A 157 5.40 -4.52 -16.91
C ALA A 157 5.07 -4.57 -18.41
N GLU A 158 4.44 -5.65 -18.89
CA GLU A 158 3.97 -5.76 -20.26
C GLU A 158 2.77 -4.85 -20.52
N CYS A 159 1.78 -4.86 -19.63
CA CYS A 159 0.56 -4.07 -19.75
C CYS A 159 0.83 -2.55 -19.71
N TRP A 160 1.77 -2.12 -18.86
CA TRP A 160 2.15 -0.72 -18.70
C TRP A 160 3.49 -0.37 -19.38
N GLY A 161 3.89 -1.17 -20.38
CA GLY A 161 5.20 -1.09 -21.05
C GLY A 161 5.46 0.23 -21.78
N ASP A 162 4.42 0.95 -22.16
CA ASP A 162 4.53 2.25 -22.86
C ASP A 162 4.80 3.43 -21.90
N PHE A 163 4.83 3.19 -20.59
CA PHE A 163 5.12 4.26 -19.64
C PHE A 163 6.58 4.67 -19.70
N PRO A 164 6.88 5.98 -19.79
CA PRO A 164 8.25 6.50 -19.84
C PRO A 164 8.90 6.46 -18.44
N LEU A 165 8.95 5.28 -17.83
CA LEU A 165 9.52 5.08 -16.51
C LEU A 165 11.04 5.26 -16.53
N THR A 166 11.57 5.85 -15.47
CA THR A 166 13.02 5.97 -15.21
C THR A 166 13.50 4.94 -14.18
N ASN A 167 12.60 4.26 -13.49
CA ASN A 167 12.89 3.10 -12.64
C ASN A 167 12.46 1.79 -13.32
N SER A 168 13.01 0.68 -12.85
CA SER A 168 12.58 -0.67 -13.30
C SER A 168 11.35 -1.14 -12.52
N TRP A 169 10.59 -1.99 -13.14
CA TRP A 169 9.51 -2.76 -12.50
C TRP A 169 10.03 -3.71 -11.42
#